data_38fb61fbf697ed78b6bb7dec06576ad8
#
_entry.id   38fb61fbf697ed78b6bb7dec06576ad8
#
_cell.length_a   1.000
_cell.length_b   1.000
_cell.length_c   1.000
_cell.angle_alpha   90.00
_cell.angle_beta   90.00
_cell.angle_gamma   90.00
#
_symmetry.space_group_name_H-M   'P 1'
#
loop_
_entity.id
_entity.type
_entity.pdbx_description
1 polymer ?
#
loop_
_entity_poly.entity_id
_entity_poly.type
_entity_poly.pdbx_seq_one_letter_code
_entity_poly.pdbx_strand_id
1 'polypeptide(L)'
;MENSKNSSLSKLIPVMLCFFAMGFVDLVGIASNYVKADLGLSDSQANIFPSLVFFWFLIFSVPTGMLMSRIGQKKTVLLSLLVTFASLLLPVFGDSYMLMLISFSLLGIGNALMQTSLNPLLSNIVRGDRLASSLTFGQFVKAIASFLAPYIAMWGATQAIPSFDLGWRILFPVYMIVAVVAI
;
A
#
# COMPACT_ATOMS: atom_id res chain seq x y z
N MET A 1 -15.97 -20.18 25.58
CA MET A 1 -15.50 -20.36 24.19
C MET A 1 -15.83 -19.19 23.27
N GLU A 2 -16.93 -18.49 23.43
CA GLU A 2 -17.39 -17.34 22.62
C GLU A 2 -16.51 -16.10 22.80
N ASN A 3 -16.07 -15.76 23.99
CA ASN A 3 -15.19 -14.63 24.29
C ASN A 3 -13.78 -14.75 23.65
N SER A 4 -13.27 -15.95 23.48
CA SER A 4 -11.97 -16.21 22.84
C SER A 4 -12.04 -16.02 21.30
N LYS A 5 -13.19 -16.33 20.70
CA LYS A 5 -13.43 -16.19 19.25
C LYS A 5 -13.58 -14.70 18.86
N ASN A 6 -14.29 -13.91 19.67
CA ASN A 6 -14.46 -12.47 19.45
C ASN A 6 -13.15 -11.69 19.61
N SER A 7 -12.30 -12.09 20.57
CA SER A 7 -10.97 -11.49 20.76
C SER A 7 -10.01 -11.78 19.60
N SER A 8 -10.14 -12.90 18.92
CA SER A 8 -9.31 -13.23 17.76
C SER A 8 -9.76 -12.49 16.49
N LEU A 9 -11.06 -12.37 16.29
CA LEU A 9 -11.63 -11.63 15.15
C LEU A 9 -11.32 -10.14 15.21
N SER A 10 -11.41 -9.51 16.37
CA SER A 10 -11.11 -8.08 16.54
C SER A 10 -9.66 -7.72 16.23
N LYS A 11 -8.73 -8.69 16.38
CA LYS A 11 -7.32 -8.52 16.01
C LYS A 11 -7.06 -8.82 14.53
N LEU A 12 -7.88 -9.66 13.91
CA LEU A 12 -7.70 -10.08 12.53
C LEU A 12 -8.16 -9.00 11.53
N ILE A 13 -9.22 -8.26 11.85
CA ILE A 13 -9.76 -7.20 10.97
C ILE A 13 -8.71 -6.12 10.65
N PRO A 14 -8.03 -5.48 11.63
CA PRO A 14 -6.98 -4.49 11.31
C PRO A 14 -5.84 -5.09 10.47
N VAL A 15 -5.46 -6.34 10.73
CA VAL A 15 -4.43 -7.02 9.94
C VAL A 15 -4.88 -7.24 8.49
N MET A 16 -6.15 -7.59 8.27
CA MET A 16 -6.69 -7.72 6.90
C MET A 16 -6.75 -6.37 6.18
N LEU A 17 -7.05 -5.27 6.88
CA LEU A 17 -6.94 -3.92 6.33
C LEU A 17 -5.50 -3.56 5.97
N CYS A 18 -4.51 -4.00 6.75
CA CYS A 18 -3.10 -3.85 6.40
C CYS A 18 -2.74 -4.65 5.13
N PHE A 19 -3.30 -5.85 4.92
CA PHE A 19 -3.15 -6.58 3.66
C PHE A 19 -3.78 -5.83 2.50
N PHE A 20 -4.94 -5.21 2.70
CA PHE A 20 -5.54 -4.35 1.68
C PHE A 20 -4.62 -3.16 1.35
N ALA A 21 -4.10 -2.46 2.37
CA ALA A 21 -3.15 -1.37 2.20
C ALA A 21 -1.84 -1.81 1.51
N MET A 22 -1.40 -3.04 1.74
CA MET A 22 -0.24 -3.62 1.05
C MET A 22 -0.46 -3.70 -0.48
N GLY A 23 -1.71 -3.80 -0.94
CA GLY A 23 -2.07 -3.77 -2.36
C GLY A 23 -1.88 -2.40 -3.03
N PHE A 24 -1.67 -1.33 -2.26
CA PHE A 24 -1.49 0.02 -2.80
C PHE A 24 -0.23 0.15 -3.67
N VAL A 25 0.78 -0.67 -3.44
CA VAL A 25 1.97 -0.68 -4.28
C VAL A 25 1.65 -0.98 -5.75
N ASP A 26 0.61 -1.77 -6.01
CA ASP A 26 0.24 -2.18 -7.35
C ASP A 26 -0.44 -1.04 -8.14
N LEU A 27 -0.85 0.06 -7.45
CA LEU A 27 -1.34 1.28 -8.11
C LEU A 27 -0.27 1.92 -9.01
N VAL A 28 1.02 1.68 -8.74
CA VAL A 28 2.11 2.32 -9.48
C VAL A 28 2.05 2.02 -10.99
N GLY A 29 1.61 0.80 -11.37
CA GLY A 29 1.46 0.43 -12.76
C GLY A 29 0.42 1.28 -13.50
N ILE A 30 -0.71 1.58 -12.86
CA ILE A 30 -1.76 2.44 -13.42
C ILE A 30 -1.35 3.91 -13.33
N ALA A 31 -0.86 4.35 -12.16
CA ALA A 31 -0.46 5.73 -11.93
C ALA A 31 0.64 6.19 -12.89
N SER A 32 1.63 5.34 -13.18
CA SER A 32 2.71 5.69 -14.11
C SER A 32 2.21 6.01 -15.52
N ASN A 33 1.15 5.34 -16.00
CA ASN A 33 0.54 5.62 -17.29
C ASN A 33 -0.17 6.98 -17.31
N TYR A 34 -0.89 7.31 -16.25
CA TYR A 34 -1.54 8.62 -16.12
C TYR A 34 -0.51 9.75 -15.98
N VAL A 35 0.51 9.56 -15.13
CA VAL A 35 1.60 10.54 -14.96
C VAL A 35 2.34 10.76 -16.28
N LYS A 36 2.56 9.70 -17.06
CA LYS A 36 3.14 9.80 -18.41
C LYS A 36 2.31 10.70 -19.30
N ALA A 37 0.99 10.53 -19.31
CA ALA A 37 0.09 11.32 -20.13
C ALA A 37 0.02 12.78 -19.67
N ASP A 38 -0.10 13.02 -18.36
CA ASP A 38 -0.21 14.35 -17.76
C ASP A 38 1.05 15.21 -17.96
N LEU A 39 2.24 14.58 -17.83
CA LEU A 39 3.53 15.28 -17.91
C LEU A 39 4.21 15.14 -19.29
N GLY A 40 3.59 14.46 -20.25
CA GLY A 40 4.18 14.25 -21.58
C GLY A 40 5.50 13.47 -21.56
N LEU A 41 5.62 12.48 -20.66
CA LEU A 41 6.86 11.73 -20.46
C LEU A 41 7.09 10.68 -21.56
N SER A 42 8.36 10.37 -21.81
CA SER A 42 8.73 9.18 -22.60
C SER A 42 8.43 7.87 -21.83
N ASP A 43 8.35 6.76 -22.56
CA ASP A 43 8.18 5.42 -21.95
C ASP A 43 9.28 5.11 -20.94
N SER A 44 10.53 5.47 -21.24
CA SER A 44 11.66 5.27 -20.34
C SER A 44 11.51 6.04 -19.04
N GLN A 45 11.05 7.29 -19.09
CA GLN A 45 10.82 8.11 -17.90
C GLN A 45 9.66 7.59 -17.06
N ALA A 46 8.57 7.16 -17.68
CA ALA A 46 7.42 6.60 -16.98
C ALA A 46 7.76 5.28 -16.28
N ASN A 47 8.56 4.42 -16.92
CA ASN A 47 8.98 3.14 -16.36
C ASN A 47 9.97 3.28 -15.19
N ILE A 48 10.53 4.45 -14.93
CA ILE A 48 11.32 4.73 -13.73
C ILE A 48 10.46 4.57 -12.47
N PHE A 49 9.18 4.98 -12.49
CA PHE A 49 8.31 4.92 -11.31
C PHE A 49 8.14 3.50 -10.75
N PRO A 50 7.67 2.50 -11.51
CA PRO A 50 7.60 1.14 -11.00
C PRO A 50 8.99 0.58 -10.66
N SER A 51 10.03 0.92 -11.44
CA SER A 51 11.40 0.48 -11.16
C SER A 51 11.89 0.98 -9.81
N LEU A 52 11.62 2.25 -9.44
CA LEU A 52 11.96 2.82 -8.14
C LEU A 52 11.28 2.10 -6.99
N VAL A 53 9.99 1.76 -7.13
CA VAL A 53 9.25 1.04 -6.10
C VAL A 53 9.94 -0.29 -5.78
N PHE A 54 10.29 -1.08 -6.81
CA PHE A 54 10.95 -2.37 -6.63
C PHE A 54 12.40 -2.22 -6.17
N PHE A 55 13.11 -1.19 -6.64
CA PHE A 55 14.47 -0.88 -6.20
C PHE A 55 14.53 -0.59 -4.69
N TRP A 56 13.67 0.29 -4.20
CA TRP A 56 13.59 0.60 -2.78
C TRP A 56 13.10 -0.58 -1.95
N PHE A 57 12.18 -1.38 -2.48
CA PHE A 57 11.78 -2.63 -1.85
C PHE A 57 12.98 -3.57 -1.66
N LEU A 58 13.82 -3.74 -2.67
CA LEU A 58 15.02 -4.58 -2.59
C LEU A 58 15.97 -4.07 -1.50
N ILE A 59 16.26 -2.76 -1.48
CA ILE A 59 17.20 -2.16 -0.52
C ILE A 59 16.66 -2.24 0.92
N PHE A 60 15.38 -1.92 1.14
CA PHE A 60 14.79 -1.80 2.48
C PHE A 60 14.31 -3.12 3.08
N SER A 61 14.20 -4.20 2.32
CA SER A 61 13.73 -5.48 2.84
C SER A 61 14.59 -6.01 3.98
N VAL A 62 15.92 -5.99 3.83
CA VAL A 62 16.86 -6.47 4.86
C VAL A 62 16.92 -5.51 6.06
N PRO A 63 17.13 -4.18 5.90
CA PRO A 63 17.06 -3.24 7.02
C PRO A 63 15.73 -3.30 7.78
N THR A 64 14.62 -3.54 7.10
CA THR A 64 13.30 -3.71 7.74
C THR A 64 13.25 -4.92 8.66
N GLY A 65 13.83 -6.06 8.25
CA GLY A 65 13.95 -7.23 9.11
C GLY A 65 14.72 -6.93 10.40
N MET A 66 15.85 -6.19 10.28
CA MET A 66 16.63 -5.74 11.42
C MET A 66 15.87 -4.73 12.30
N LEU A 67 15.13 -3.80 11.69
CA LEU A 67 14.28 -2.85 12.41
C LEU A 67 13.18 -3.59 13.17
N MET A 68 12.48 -4.50 12.50
CA MET A 68 11.41 -5.31 13.09
C MET A 68 11.89 -6.10 14.31
N SER A 69 13.12 -6.62 14.30
CA SER A 69 13.69 -7.34 15.44
C SER A 69 13.93 -6.43 16.65
N ARG A 70 14.13 -5.11 16.43
CA ARG A 70 14.36 -4.13 17.49
C ARG A 70 13.08 -3.52 18.05
N ILE A 71 12.17 -3.07 17.18
CA ILE A 71 10.96 -2.34 17.59
C ILE A 71 9.69 -3.21 17.61
N GLY A 72 9.76 -4.40 17.08
CA GLY A 72 8.66 -5.37 16.98
C GLY A 72 7.79 -5.19 15.73
N GLN A 73 7.07 -6.24 15.38
CA GLN A 73 6.28 -6.33 14.15
C GLN A 73 5.16 -5.28 14.07
N LYS A 74 4.39 -5.10 15.16
CA LYS A 74 3.28 -4.14 15.19
C LYS A 74 3.75 -2.71 14.90
N LYS A 75 4.83 -2.27 15.55
CA LYS A 75 5.36 -0.92 15.34
C LYS A 75 5.92 -0.75 13.93
N THR A 76 6.52 -1.80 13.36
CA THR A 76 7.02 -1.77 11.97
C THR A 76 5.87 -1.66 10.97
N VAL A 77 4.75 -2.38 11.18
CA VAL A 77 3.54 -2.25 10.36
C VAL A 77 2.94 -0.83 10.48
N LEU A 78 2.84 -0.28 11.68
CA LEU A 78 2.36 1.10 11.86
C LEU A 78 3.26 2.12 11.16
N LEU A 79 4.58 1.95 11.26
CA LEU A 79 5.53 2.80 10.54
C LEU A 79 5.35 2.68 9.02
N SER A 80 5.11 1.48 8.49
CA SER A 80 4.84 1.29 7.07
C SER A 80 3.59 2.02 6.60
N LEU A 81 2.51 1.98 7.39
CA LEU A 81 1.28 2.73 7.08
C LEU A 81 1.53 4.24 7.06
N LEU A 82 2.31 4.77 8.01
CA LEU A 82 2.68 6.19 8.02
C LEU A 82 3.51 6.60 6.81
N VAL A 83 4.51 5.78 6.43
CA VAL A 83 5.34 6.04 5.24
C VAL A 83 4.50 5.95 3.97
N THR A 84 3.63 4.95 3.87
CA THR A 84 2.70 4.80 2.74
C THR A 84 1.72 5.97 2.67
N PHE A 85 1.16 6.39 3.80
CA PHE A 85 0.30 7.57 3.86
C PHE A 85 1.02 8.83 3.35
N ALA A 86 2.25 9.07 3.83
CA ALA A 86 3.08 10.19 3.37
C ALA A 86 3.37 10.11 1.86
N SER A 87 3.63 8.92 1.32
CA SER A 87 3.83 8.73 -0.12
C SER A 87 2.60 9.10 -0.95
N LEU A 88 1.41 8.69 -0.50
CA LEU A 88 0.15 8.96 -1.19
C LEU A 88 -0.29 10.43 -1.08
N LEU A 89 0.17 11.13 -0.05
CA LEU A 89 -0.15 12.53 0.17
C LEU A 89 0.54 13.46 -0.85
N LEU A 90 1.77 13.15 -1.25
CA LEU A 90 2.56 14.00 -2.12
C LEU A 90 1.89 14.31 -3.47
N PRO A 91 1.34 13.33 -4.23
CA PRO A 91 0.70 13.59 -5.52
C PRO A 91 -0.60 14.41 -5.43
N VAL A 92 -1.15 14.58 -4.23
CA VAL A 92 -2.34 15.42 -4.01
C VAL A 92 -1.96 16.91 -4.04
N PHE A 93 -0.73 17.26 -3.61
CA PHE A 93 -0.26 18.64 -3.55
C PHE A 93 0.34 19.16 -4.86
N GLY A 94 0.68 18.28 -5.80
CA GLY A 94 1.27 18.71 -7.06
C GLY A 94 1.58 17.54 -7.99
N ASP A 95 1.96 17.87 -9.22
CA ASP A 95 2.13 16.96 -10.35
C ASP A 95 3.51 17.04 -11.00
N SER A 96 4.50 17.58 -10.29
CA SER A 96 5.85 17.61 -10.83
C SER A 96 6.48 16.21 -10.89
N TYR A 97 7.32 16.00 -11.91
CA TYR A 97 8.05 14.73 -12.08
C TYR A 97 8.86 14.35 -10.83
N MET A 98 9.53 15.31 -10.22
CA MET A 98 10.34 15.09 -9.01
C MET A 98 9.47 14.66 -7.82
N LEU A 99 8.30 15.27 -7.67
CA LEU A 99 7.37 14.95 -6.59
C LEU A 99 6.82 13.53 -6.74
N MET A 100 6.54 13.11 -7.98
CA MET A 100 6.14 11.73 -8.29
C MET A 100 7.28 10.74 -8.00
N LEU A 101 8.54 11.06 -8.34
CA LEU A 101 9.69 10.21 -8.02
C LEU A 101 9.82 10.00 -6.50
N ILE A 102 9.69 11.05 -5.70
CA ILE A 102 9.75 10.97 -4.24
C ILE A 102 8.58 10.14 -3.70
N SER A 103 7.36 10.38 -4.19
CA SER A 103 6.16 9.65 -3.80
C SER A 103 6.31 8.14 -4.04
N PHE A 104 6.67 7.73 -5.25
CA PHE A 104 6.83 6.31 -5.57
C PHE A 104 8.03 5.67 -4.89
N SER A 105 9.09 6.44 -4.60
CA SER A 105 10.20 5.96 -3.76
C SER A 105 9.73 5.64 -2.34
N LEU A 106 8.99 6.56 -1.71
CA LEU A 106 8.41 6.35 -0.39
C LEU A 106 7.40 5.19 -0.39
N LEU A 107 6.61 5.04 -1.46
CA LEU A 107 5.69 3.91 -1.60
C LEU A 107 6.45 2.57 -1.60
N GLY A 108 7.58 2.49 -2.29
CA GLY A 108 8.44 1.32 -2.29
C GLY A 108 9.03 0.99 -0.92
N ILE A 109 9.48 2.01 -0.18
CA ILE A 109 9.97 1.87 1.20
C ILE A 109 8.83 1.42 2.13
N GLY A 110 7.66 2.05 2.07
CA GLY A 110 6.48 1.67 2.85
C GLY A 110 6.06 0.23 2.58
N ASN A 111 6.09 -0.19 1.32
CA ASN A 111 5.79 -1.57 0.93
C ASN A 111 6.81 -2.58 1.47
N ALA A 112 8.11 -2.26 1.47
CA ALA A 112 9.14 -3.11 2.08
C ALA A 112 8.90 -3.30 3.58
N LEU A 113 8.59 -2.22 4.30
CA LEU A 113 8.24 -2.25 5.71
C LEU A 113 7.01 -3.13 5.96
N MET A 114 5.95 -2.96 5.15
CA MET A 114 4.71 -3.69 5.30
C MET A 114 4.89 -5.19 5.04
N GLN A 115 5.40 -5.57 3.88
CA GLN A 115 5.52 -6.96 3.48
C GLN A 115 6.42 -7.77 4.42
N THR A 116 7.53 -7.18 4.87
CA THR A 116 8.46 -7.85 5.78
C THR A 116 7.87 -8.08 7.16
N SER A 117 6.97 -7.19 7.64
CA SER A 117 6.47 -7.24 9.02
C SER A 117 5.06 -7.81 9.17
N LEU A 118 4.22 -7.72 8.12
CA LEU A 118 2.80 -8.09 8.22
C LEU A 118 2.59 -9.61 8.31
N ASN A 119 3.31 -10.40 7.51
CA ASN A 119 3.22 -11.85 7.55
C ASN A 119 3.65 -12.42 8.92
N PRO A 120 4.80 -12.03 9.50
CA PRO A 120 5.15 -12.40 10.86
C PRO A 120 4.14 -11.90 11.92
N LEU A 121 3.57 -10.71 11.76
CA LEU A 121 2.54 -10.21 12.66
C LEU A 121 1.30 -11.12 12.64
N LEU A 122 0.84 -11.52 11.46
CA LEU A 122 -0.30 -12.44 11.34
C LEU A 122 0.02 -13.79 11.99
N SER A 123 1.23 -14.33 11.83
CA SER A 123 1.65 -15.61 12.42
C SER A 123 1.67 -15.60 13.95
N ASN A 124 1.79 -14.44 14.57
CA ASN A 124 1.68 -14.30 16.03
C ASN A 124 0.22 -14.27 16.52
N ILE A 125 -0.72 -13.89 15.65
CA ILE A 125 -2.15 -13.81 15.97
C ILE A 125 -2.84 -15.14 15.68
N VAL A 126 -2.49 -15.77 14.56
CA VAL A 126 -3.07 -17.03 14.09
C VAL A 126 -2.00 -18.11 14.11
N ARG A 127 -2.27 -19.22 14.79
CA ARG A 127 -1.33 -20.35 14.93
C ARG A 127 -1.94 -21.65 14.42
N GLY A 128 -1.08 -22.63 14.13
CA GLY A 128 -1.48 -23.96 13.70
C GLY A 128 -2.07 -24.00 12.29
N ASP A 129 -2.99 -24.91 12.04
CA ASP A 129 -3.53 -25.24 10.72
C ASP A 129 -4.24 -24.08 10.01
N ARG A 130 -4.64 -23.05 10.76
CA ARG A 130 -5.32 -21.86 10.22
C ARG A 130 -4.38 -20.79 9.69
N LEU A 131 -3.08 -20.89 9.98
CA LEU A 131 -2.11 -19.87 9.55
C LEU A 131 -2.03 -19.77 8.03
N ALA A 132 -1.86 -20.91 7.35
CA ALA A 132 -1.76 -20.94 5.89
C ALA A 132 -3.00 -20.34 5.20
N SER A 133 -4.20 -20.74 5.63
CA SER A 133 -5.45 -20.20 5.08
C SER A 133 -5.62 -18.71 5.38
N SER A 134 -5.20 -18.21 6.54
CA SER A 134 -5.26 -16.79 6.90
C SER A 134 -4.28 -15.96 6.09
N LEU A 135 -3.07 -16.47 5.81
CA LEU A 135 -2.11 -15.82 4.92
C LEU A 135 -2.65 -15.74 3.48
N THR A 136 -3.20 -16.85 2.97
CA THR A 136 -3.83 -16.89 1.64
C THR A 136 -5.00 -15.92 1.56
N PHE A 137 -5.86 -15.86 2.58
CA PHE A 137 -6.94 -14.90 2.65
C PHE A 137 -6.44 -13.46 2.68
N GLY A 138 -5.36 -13.17 3.41
CA GLY A 138 -4.71 -11.86 3.39
C GLY A 138 -4.22 -11.47 1.99
N GLN A 139 -3.59 -12.39 1.25
CA GLN A 139 -3.18 -12.14 -0.13
C GLN A 139 -4.38 -11.93 -1.08
N PHE A 140 -5.49 -12.63 -0.84
CA PHE A 140 -6.73 -12.39 -1.57
C PHE A 140 -7.28 -10.97 -1.31
N VAL A 141 -7.28 -10.52 -0.05
CA VAL A 141 -7.66 -9.15 0.31
C VAL A 141 -6.74 -8.11 -0.35
N LYS A 142 -5.42 -8.37 -0.39
CA LYS A 142 -4.46 -7.55 -1.16
C LYS A 142 -4.84 -7.47 -2.63
N ALA A 143 -5.17 -8.60 -3.25
CA ALA A 143 -5.53 -8.67 -4.66
C ALA A 143 -6.80 -7.85 -4.98
N ILE A 144 -7.76 -7.74 -4.04
CA ILE A 144 -8.93 -6.88 -4.21
C ILE A 144 -8.51 -5.41 -4.35
N ALA A 145 -7.57 -4.93 -3.51
CA ALA A 145 -7.08 -3.55 -3.60
C ALA A 145 -6.41 -3.29 -4.95
N SER A 146 -5.56 -4.22 -5.41
CA SER A 146 -4.89 -4.13 -6.72
C SER A 146 -5.89 -4.12 -7.86
N PHE A 147 -6.94 -4.95 -7.78
CA PHE A 147 -8.01 -5.01 -8.78
C PHE A 147 -8.83 -3.72 -8.84
N LEU A 148 -9.09 -3.07 -7.71
CA LEU A 148 -9.89 -1.84 -7.63
C LEU A 148 -9.14 -0.61 -8.16
N ALA A 149 -7.80 -0.58 -8.08
CA ALA A 149 -6.98 0.57 -8.45
C ALA A 149 -7.29 1.13 -9.84
N PRO A 150 -7.28 0.35 -10.94
CA PRO A 150 -7.58 0.87 -12.28
C PRO A 150 -9.00 1.42 -12.41
N TYR A 151 -9.98 0.82 -11.74
CA TYR A 151 -11.36 1.28 -11.78
C TYR A 151 -11.53 2.62 -11.06
N ILE A 152 -10.94 2.77 -9.87
CA ILE A 152 -10.99 4.03 -9.11
C ILE A 152 -10.32 5.15 -9.91
N ALA A 153 -9.15 4.89 -10.49
CA ALA A 153 -8.44 5.86 -11.33
C ALA A 153 -9.27 6.26 -12.56
N MET A 154 -9.85 5.29 -13.26
CA MET A 154 -10.71 5.53 -14.43
C MET A 154 -11.96 6.33 -14.05
N TRP A 155 -12.65 5.97 -12.97
CA TRP A 155 -13.85 6.70 -12.52
C TRP A 155 -13.53 8.14 -12.12
N GLY A 156 -12.37 8.37 -11.51
CA GLY A 156 -11.90 9.73 -11.23
C GLY A 156 -11.57 10.50 -12.51
N ALA A 157 -10.87 9.89 -13.45
CA ALA A 157 -10.52 10.51 -14.73
C ALA A 157 -11.75 10.86 -15.59
N THR A 158 -12.80 10.03 -15.56
CA THR A 158 -14.07 10.24 -16.29
C THR A 158 -15.11 11.02 -15.49
N GLN A 159 -14.76 11.48 -14.28
CA GLN A 159 -15.68 12.14 -13.34
C GLN A 159 -16.93 11.32 -13.00
N ALA A 160 -16.87 10.00 -13.10
CA ALA A 160 -17.94 9.10 -12.69
C ALA A 160 -18.13 9.08 -11.17
N ILE A 161 -17.11 9.46 -10.41
CA ILE A 161 -17.14 9.73 -8.97
C ILE A 161 -16.66 11.16 -8.70
N PRO A 162 -17.08 11.80 -7.57
CA PRO A 162 -16.57 13.11 -7.17
C PRO A 162 -15.05 13.09 -7.03
N SER A 163 -14.32 13.76 -7.92
CA SER A 163 -12.85 13.75 -7.95
C SER A 163 -12.21 15.01 -7.35
N PHE A 164 -13.01 16.04 -7.00
CA PHE A 164 -12.51 17.32 -6.45
C PHE A 164 -11.37 17.93 -7.30
N ASP A 165 -11.53 17.87 -8.62
CA ASP A 165 -10.55 18.30 -9.63
C ASP A 165 -9.23 17.51 -9.67
N LEU A 166 -9.14 16.41 -8.89
CA LEU A 166 -7.97 15.53 -8.90
C LEU A 166 -7.94 14.57 -10.09
N GLY A 167 -9.07 14.37 -10.79
CA GLY A 167 -9.17 13.41 -11.88
C GLY A 167 -8.79 11.99 -11.40
N TRP A 168 -7.91 11.29 -12.11
CA TRP A 168 -7.43 9.95 -11.74
C TRP A 168 -6.70 9.91 -10.39
N ARG A 169 -6.16 11.04 -9.93
CA ARG A 169 -5.43 11.17 -8.65
C ARG A 169 -6.33 10.97 -7.43
N ILE A 170 -7.66 10.92 -7.60
CA ILE A 170 -8.59 10.54 -6.52
C ILE A 170 -8.23 9.17 -5.91
N LEU A 171 -7.51 8.33 -6.65
CA LEU A 171 -6.97 7.07 -6.17
C LEU A 171 -6.14 7.25 -4.88
N PHE A 172 -5.33 8.31 -4.80
CA PHE A 172 -4.47 8.55 -3.64
C PHE A 172 -5.27 8.84 -2.36
N PRO A 173 -6.17 9.85 -2.31
CA PRO A 173 -6.98 10.08 -1.12
C PRO A 173 -7.88 8.89 -0.74
N VAL A 174 -8.41 8.14 -1.70
CA VAL A 174 -9.19 6.93 -1.41
C VAL A 174 -8.33 5.91 -0.63
N TYR A 175 -7.11 5.65 -1.09
CA TYR A 175 -6.22 4.73 -0.40
C TYR A 175 -5.66 5.30 0.90
N MET A 176 -5.51 6.63 1.02
CA MET A 176 -5.14 7.28 2.29
C MET A 176 -6.19 7.03 3.38
N ILE A 177 -7.49 7.10 3.05
CA ILE A 177 -8.58 6.81 4.00
C ILE A 177 -8.43 5.38 4.52
N VAL A 178 -8.17 4.41 3.64
CA VAL A 178 -7.98 3.02 4.05
C VAL A 178 -6.74 2.86 4.93
N ALA A 179 -5.63 3.54 4.61
CA ALA A 179 -4.42 3.51 5.44
C ALA A 179 -4.68 4.07 6.85
N VAL A 180 -5.46 5.15 6.97
CA VAL A 180 -5.86 5.73 8.27
C VAL A 180 -6.75 4.77 9.06
N VAL A 181 -7.71 4.11 8.40
CA VAL A 181 -8.60 3.14 9.08
C VAL A 181 -7.84 1.89 9.53
N ALA A 182 -6.72 1.57 8.88
CA ALA A 182 -5.88 0.41 9.23
C ALA A 182 -4.92 0.68 10.42
N ILE A 183 -4.70 1.94 10.83
CA ILE A 183 -3.87 2.35 11.99
C ILE A 183 -4.61 2.11 13.29
#